data_accf81ab6bc0cf150a775f4c660350c2
#
_entry.id   accf81ab6bc0cf150a775f4c660350c2
#
_cell.length_a   1.000
_cell.length_b   1.000
_cell.length_c   1.000
_cell.angle_alpha   90.00
_cell.angle_beta   90.00
_cell.angle_gamma   90.00
#
_symmetry.space_group_name_H-M   'P 1'
#
loop_
_entity.id
_entity.type
_entity.pdbx_description
1 polymer ?
#
loop_
_entity_poly.entity_id
_entity_poly.type
_entity_poly.pdbx_seq_one_letter_code
_entity_poly.pdbx_strand_id
1 'polypeptide(L)'
;MRTLVTGAAGFIGSTLVDRLLEEGHQVTGVDNLSAGPPAANLESAHRHDRPGRFTFVAVDVRHPALSDIVAGSNPDVVFHLAAQSDVGRSIDDPQHDARNNVLGTINLLEASRRARVPRIVYAASGGSRYGATTTLPATEDTAVDPLSPYAVANVAGELYLRAYAGMYGLASICLAMANVYGPRQDPHRKAGVVTVFGSAMISGRPTTIYGDGSATRDYVYVDDVVTAFLRAADTPVTTTGTFNIGTGVQTTATELHQLIAAAVGVSRPPDHAEARTGEIHASALDPTRAGRVLGWKPETDLTEGIKRTVDWLRAILDPHPAALAQA
;
A
#
# COMPACT_ATOMS: atom_id res chain seq x y z
N MET A 1 14.86 -7.13 14.98
CA MET A 1 15.33 -7.51 13.62
C MET A 1 16.01 -6.33 12.96
N ARG A 2 16.89 -6.58 11.99
CA ARG A 2 17.33 -5.62 10.99
C ARG A 2 16.40 -5.75 9.79
N THR A 3 15.85 -4.66 9.33
CA THR A 3 14.87 -4.67 8.24
C THR A 3 15.29 -3.68 7.15
N LEU A 4 14.96 -4.00 5.92
CA LEU A 4 15.09 -3.08 4.80
C LEU A 4 13.70 -2.86 4.19
N VAL A 5 13.30 -1.59 4.06
CA VAL A 5 11.99 -1.21 3.50
C VAL A 5 12.23 -0.41 2.23
N THR A 6 11.83 -0.92 1.08
CA THR A 6 11.79 -0.15 -0.17
C THR A 6 10.44 0.54 -0.31
N GLY A 7 10.40 1.72 -0.92
CA GLY A 7 9.20 2.57 -0.87
C GLY A 7 8.97 3.18 0.51
N ALA A 8 10.05 3.36 1.28
CA ALA A 8 10.02 3.78 2.68
C ALA A 8 9.41 5.16 2.92
N ALA A 9 9.49 6.07 1.95
CA ALA A 9 8.89 7.41 2.02
C ALA A 9 7.44 7.46 1.52
N GLY A 10 6.93 6.34 0.98
CA GLY A 10 5.56 6.22 0.49
C GLY A 10 4.54 6.13 1.64
N PHE A 11 3.25 6.10 1.28
CA PHE A 11 2.12 6.02 2.20
C PHE A 11 2.23 4.83 3.17
N ILE A 12 2.18 3.60 2.67
CA ILE A 12 2.23 2.39 3.49
C ILE A 12 3.65 2.21 4.07
N GLY A 13 4.68 2.47 3.24
CA GLY A 13 6.09 2.26 3.63
C GLY A 13 6.50 3.10 4.85
N SER A 14 6.12 4.36 4.91
CA SER A 14 6.46 5.25 6.04
C SER A 14 5.72 4.87 7.32
N THR A 15 4.48 4.39 7.21
CA THR A 15 3.72 3.88 8.36
C THR A 15 4.36 2.59 8.89
N LEU A 16 4.83 1.71 7.99
CA LEU A 16 5.57 0.50 8.37
C LEU A 16 6.92 0.83 9.03
N VAL A 17 7.66 1.82 8.49
CA VAL A 17 8.94 2.27 9.08
C VAL A 17 8.74 2.73 10.51
N ASP A 18 7.76 3.60 10.77
CA ASP A 18 7.49 4.10 12.13
C ASP A 18 7.16 2.93 13.07
N ARG A 19 6.27 2.02 12.67
CA ARG A 19 5.89 0.88 13.48
C ARG A 19 7.06 -0.05 13.79
N LEU A 20 7.94 -0.31 12.82
CA LEU A 20 9.16 -1.11 13.03
C LEU A 20 10.09 -0.44 14.05
N LEU A 21 10.25 0.88 13.99
CA LEU A 21 11.07 1.64 14.94
C LEU A 21 10.47 1.64 16.34
N GLU A 22 9.16 1.81 16.47
CA GLU A 22 8.42 1.73 17.74
C GLU A 22 8.59 0.35 18.40
N GLU A 23 8.57 -0.73 17.63
CA GLU A 23 8.82 -2.09 18.10
C GLU A 23 10.32 -2.39 18.34
N GLY A 24 11.19 -1.39 18.16
CA GLY A 24 12.61 -1.47 18.50
C GLY A 24 13.49 -2.15 17.43
N HIS A 25 13.01 -2.27 16.20
CA HIS A 25 13.77 -2.81 15.07
C HIS A 25 14.78 -1.78 14.54
N GLN A 26 15.79 -2.26 13.79
CA GLN A 26 16.70 -1.43 13.02
C GLN A 26 16.20 -1.39 11.58
N VAL A 27 16.01 -0.21 11.02
CA VAL A 27 15.38 -0.02 9.70
C VAL A 27 16.31 0.69 8.74
N THR A 28 16.54 0.10 7.58
CA THR A 28 17.11 0.77 6.40
C THR A 28 15.98 1.07 5.42
N GLY A 29 15.63 2.35 5.26
CA GLY A 29 14.64 2.83 4.30
C GLY A 29 15.29 3.16 2.96
N VAL A 30 14.73 2.67 1.87
CA VAL A 30 15.16 2.94 0.49
C VAL A 30 13.98 3.52 -0.29
N ASP A 31 14.19 4.69 -0.92
CA ASP A 31 13.18 5.33 -1.76
C ASP A 31 13.85 6.24 -2.78
N ASN A 32 13.30 6.38 -3.99
CA ASN A 32 13.80 7.32 -5.00
C ASN A 32 13.15 8.70 -4.93
N LEU A 33 12.24 8.89 -3.98
CA LEU A 33 11.54 10.15 -3.72
C LEU A 33 10.70 10.67 -4.91
N SER A 34 10.35 9.80 -5.86
CA SER A 34 9.55 10.17 -7.05
C SER A 34 8.08 10.45 -6.74
N ALA A 35 7.65 10.13 -5.52
CA ALA A 35 6.26 10.22 -5.11
C ALA A 35 5.82 11.61 -4.59
N GLY A 36 6.66 12.64 -4.67
CA GLY A 36 6.38 13.99 -4.15
C GLY A 36 7.13 14.28 -2.84
N PRO A 37 6.82 15.32 -2.05
CA PRO A 37 7.63 15.75 -0.92
C PRO A 37 7.64 14.68 0.19
N PRO A 38 8.64 13.82 0.24
CA PRO A 38 8.66 12.64 1.10
C PRO A 38 9.19 12.96 2.50
N ALA A 39 9.75 14.16 2.67
CA ALA A 39 10.30 14.59 3.95
C ALA A 39 9.26 14.50 5.07
N ALA A 40 8.01 14.93 4.83
CA ALA A 40 6.96 14.90 5.83
C ALA A 40 6.62 13.49 6.33
N ASN A 41 6.59 12.49 5.44
CA ASN A 41 6.27 11.11 5.83
C ASN A 41 7.37 10.44 6.66
N LEU A 42 8.63 10.87 6.53
CA LEU A 42 9.78 10.31 7.27
C LEU A 42 10.22 11.15 8.46
N GLU A 43 9.56 12.30 8.73
CA GLU A 43 9.93 13.16 9.85
C GLU A 43 9.89 12.44 11.20
N SER A 44 8.90 11.59 11.42
CA SER A 44 8.78 10.79 12.63
C SER A 44 9.97 9.83 12.77
N ALA A 45 10.29 9.10 11.69
CA ALA A 45 11.41 8.17 11.66
C ALA A 45 12.77 8.85 11.93
N HIS A 46 12.97 10.07 11.37
CA HIS A 46 14.20 10.85 11.59
C HIS A 46 14.31 11.42 13.01
N ARG A 47 13.18 11.65 13.68
CA ARG A 47 13.14 12.13 15.08
C ARG A 47 13.21 11.03 16.12
N HIS A 48 13.32 9.77 15.70
CA HIS A 48 13.36 8.65 16.62
C HIS A 48 14.56 8.76 17.58
N ASP A 49 14.31 8.70 18.89
CA ASP A 49 15.28 9.02 19.95
C ASP A 49 16.52 8.12 20.06
N ARG A 50 16.59 7.03 19.27
CA ARG A 50 17.71 6.09 19.31
C ARG A 50 18.55 6.22 18.06
N PRO A 51 19.71 6.94 18.14
CA PRO A 51 20.64 7.08 17.00
C PRO A 51 21.05 5.73 16.41
N GLY A 52 21.07 5.65 15.08
CA GLY A 52 21.46 4.43 14.35
C GLY A 52 20.38 3.38 14.18
N ARG A 53 19.14 3.62 14.67
CA ARG A 53 18.00 2.72 14.42
C ARG A 53 17.39 2.93 13.04
N PHE A 54 17.45 4.13 12.48
CA PHE A 54 16.96 4.44 11.16
C PHE A 54 18.06 4.99 10.27
N THR A 55 18.22 4.39 9.10
CA THR A 55 19.08 4.86 8.02
C THR A 55 18.25 5.03 6.76
N PHE A 56 18.25 6.21 6.15
CA PHE A 56 17.56 6.46 4.90
C PHE A 56 18.54 6.59 3.74
N VAL A 57 18.26 5.90 2.64
CA VAL A 57 19.07 5.94 1.42
C VAL A 57 18.18 6.33 0.23
N ALA A 58 18.42 7.52 -0.31
CA ALA A 58 17.71 8.02 -1.49
C ALA A 58 18.26 7.34 -2.75
N VAL A 59 17.66 6.19 -3.13
CA VAL A 59 18.08 5.42 -4.31
C VAL A 59 16.87 4.73 -4.96
N ASP A 60 16.92 4.62 -6.27
CA ASP A 60 15.93 3.86 -7.04
C ASP A 60 16.21 2.35 -6.93
N VAL A 61 15.16 1.55 -6.78
CA VAL A 61 15.30 0.08 -6.70
C VAL A 61 15.91 -0.54 -7.97
N ARG A 62 15.92 0.19 -9.09
CA ARG A 62 16.58 -0.22 -10.35
C ARG A 62 18.08 0.06 -10.36
N HIS A 63 18.59 0.88 -9.42
CA HIS A 63 19.99 1.32 -9.42
C HIS A 63 20.92 0.17 -8.99
N PRO A 64 22.08 -0.01 -9.65
CA PRO A 64 23.02 -1.10 -9.30
C PRO A 64 23.52 -1.05 -7.84
N ALA A 65 23.64 0.15 -7.24
CA ALA A 65 24.03 0.31 -5.84
C ALA A 65 23.09 -0.36 -4.83
N LEU A 66 21.88 -0.75 -5.24
CA LEU A 66 20.95 -1.48 -4.37
C LEU A 66 21.58 -2.76 -3.81
N SER A 67 22.43 -3.43 -4.59
CA SER A 67 23.13 -4.65 -4.14
C SER A 67 24.03 -4.38 -2.92
N ASP A 68 24.78 -3.26 -2.95
CA ASP A 68 25.69 -2.89 -1.84
C ASP A 68 24.90 -2.41 -0.62
N ILE A 69 23.76 -1.73 -0.84
CA ILE A 69 22.87 -1.29 0.24
C ILE A 69 22.27 -2.49 0.96
N VAL A 70 21.75 -3.47 0.22
CA VAL A 70 21.18 -4.71 0.81
C VAL A 70 22.26 -5.49 1.55
N ALA A 71 23.46 -5.64 0.96
CA ALA A 71 24.56 -6.34 1.60
C ALA A 71 25.05 -5.60 2.87
N GLY A 72 25.18 -4.28 2.81
CA GLY A 72 25.64 -3.45 3.94
C GLY A 72 24.65 -3.40 5.11
N SER A 73 23.34 -3.38 4.82
CA SER A 73 22.30 -3.42 5.85
C SER A 73 22.08 -4.82 6.46
N ASN A 74 22.49 -5.87 5.74
CA ASN A 74 22.38 -7.27 6.15
C ASN A 74 21.03 -7.58 6.83
N PRO A 75 19.90 -7.38 6.13
CA PRO A 75 18.59 -7.45 6.73
C PRO A 75 18.13 -8.88 7.01
N ASP A 76 17.44 -9.07 8.11
CA ASP A 76 16.75 -10.32 8.44
C ASP A 76 15.47 -10.46 7.60
N VAL A 77 14.83 -9.31 7.24
CA VAL A 77 13.63 -9.24 6.38
C VAL A 77 13.73 -8.03 5.46
N VAL A 78 13.37 -8.21 4.20
CA VAL A 78 13.14 -7.14 3.24
C VAL A 78 11.64 -6.96 3.02
N PHE A 79 11.14 -5.73 3.23
CA PHE A 79 9.78 -5.33 2.88
C PHE A 79 9.82 -4.57 1.55
N HIS A 80 9.24 -5.13 0.51
CA HIS A 80 9.25 -4.54 -0.82
C HIS A 80 7.93 -3.85 -1.14
N LEU A 81 7.92 -2.52 -0.97
CA LEU A 81 6.75 -1.66 -1.23
C LEU A 81 7.02 -0.62 -2.34
N ALA A 82 8.25 -0.52 -2.82
CA ALA A 82 8.58 0.38 -3.93
C ALA A 82 7.90 -0.07 -5.21
N ALA A 83 7.00 0.75 -5.75
CA ALA A 83 6.30 0.50 -7.00
C ALA A 83 5.81 1.80 -7.64
N GLN A 84 5.66 1.80 -8.97
CA GLN A 84 4.73 2.69 -9.67
C GLN A 84 3.32 2.15 -9.40
N SER A 85 2.44 2.92 -8.75
CA SER A 85 1.12 2.45 -8.26
C SER A 85 -0.09 3.08 -8.96
N ASP A 86 0.12 3.97 -9.93
CA ASP A 86 -0.95 4.60 -10.70
C ASP A 86 -1.31 3.73 -11.91
N VAL A 87 -2.51 3.14 -11.89
CA VAL A 87 -3.03 2.30 -12.97
C VAL A 87 -3.13 3.08 -14.28
N GLY A 88 -3.60 4.35 -14.23
CA GLY A 88 -3.69 5.20 -15.42
C GLY A 88 -2.33 5.41 -16.08
N ARG A 89 -1.32 5.75 -15.28
CA ARG A 89 0.06 5.88 -15.77
C ARG A 89 0.60 4.58 -16.38
N SER A 90 0.23 3.43 -15.84
CA SER A 90 0.65 2.14 -16.42
C SER A 90 0.07 1.91 -17.82
N ILE A 91 -1.13 2.43 -18.09
CA ILE A 91 -1.76 2.36 -19.41
C ILE A 91 -1.07 3.34 -20.38
N ASP A 92 -0.77 4.55 -19.91
CA ASP A 92 -0.12 5.58 -20.72
C ASP A 92 1.34 5.24 -21.06
N ASP A 93 2.09 4.62 -20.11
CA ASP A 93 3.49 4.19 -20.29
C ASP A 93 3.73 2.82 -19.63
N PRO A 94 3.33 1.72 -20.32
CA PRO A 94 3.50 0.37 -19.79
C PRO A 94 4.97 -0.05 -19.65
N GLN A 95 5.87 0.53 -20.46
CA GLN A 95 7.30 0.26 -20.34
C GLN A 95 7.89 0.88 -19.08
N HIS A 96 7.47 2.10 -18.71
CA HIS A 96 7.87 2.71 -17.45
C HIS A 96 7.38 1.88 -16.26
N ASP A 97 6.12 1.42 -16.30
CA ASP A 97 5.56 0.55 -15.28
C ASP A 97 6.38 -0.74 -15.13
N ALA A 98 6.63 -1.46 -16.22
CA ALA A 98 7.42 -2.70 -16.21
C ALA A 98 8.85 -2.48 -15.72
N ARG A 99 9.52 -1.38 -16.10
CA ARG A 99 10.86 -1.06 -15.60
C ARG A 99 10.88 -0.88 -14.08
N ASN A 100 9.87 -0.21 -13.50
CA ASN A 100 9.80 -0.01 -12.06
C ASN A 100 9.38 -1.29 -11.33
N ASN A 101 8.27 -1.88 -11.76
CA ASN A 101 7.59 -2.91 -10.97
C ASN A 101 8.13 -4.31 -11.25
N VAL A 102 8.62 -4.59 -12.47
CA VAL A 102 9.20 -5.90 -12.80
C VAL A 102 10.71 -5.89 -12.67
N LEU A 103 11.41 -5.01 -13.41
CA LEU A 103 12.88 -4.98 -13.39
C LEU A 103 13.42 -4.51 -12.03
N GLY A 104 12.75 -3.55 -11.37
CA GLY A 104 13.10 -3.13 -10.01
C GLY A 104 12.97 -4.28 -9.01
N THR A 105 11.90 -5.06 -9.09
CA THR A 105 11.70 -6.26 -8.26
C THR A 105 12.79 -7.30 -8.51
N ILE A 106 13.12 -7.58 -9.77
CA ILE A 106 14.20 -8.53 -10.11
C ILE A 106 15.54 -8.05 -9.56
N ASN A 107 15.86 -6.76 -9.68
CA ASN A 107 17.10 -6.19 -9.14
C ASN A 107 17.19 -6.38 -7.61
N LEU A 108 16.08 -6.14 -6.89
CA LEU A 108 16.02 -6.36 -5.44
C LEU A 108 16.15 -7.85 -5.09
N LEU A 109 15.52 -8.75 -5.86
CA LEU A 109 15.62 -10.19 -5.66
C LEU A 109 17.05 -10.69 -5.83
N GLU A 110 17.76 -10.21 -6.87
CA GLU A 110 19.17 -10.54 -7.08
C GLU A 110 20.09 -10.00 -5.96
N ALA A 111 19.85 -8.75 -5.51
CA ALA A 111 20.56 -8.19 -4.38
C ALA A 111 20.33 -9.01 -3.10
N SER A 112 19.07 -9.37 -2.83
CA SER A 112 18.67 -10.17 -1.66
C SER A 112 19.24 -11.57 -1.70
N ARG A 113 19.24 -12.24 -2.87
CA ARG A 113 19.83 -13.56 -3.06
C ARG A 113 21.33 -13.54 -2.77
N ARG A 114 22.07 -12.55 -3.33
CA ARG A 114 23.53 -12.41 -3.12
C ARG A 114 23.86 -12.15 -1.66
N ALA A 115 23.08 -11.33 -0.98
CA ALA A 115 23.22 -11.04 0.44
C ALA A 115 22.68 -12.14 1.36
N ARG A 116 22.08 -13.21 0.81
CA ARG A 116 21.46 -14.32 1.56
C ARG A 116 20.39 -13.86 2.53
N VAL A 117 19.57 -12.89 2.11
CA VAL A 117 18.42 -12.42 2.90
C VAL A 117 17.48 -13.61 3.17
N PRO A 118 17.07 -13.84 4.42
CA PRO A 118 16.22 -15.00 4.74
C PRO A 118 14.80 -14.86 4.17
N ARG A 119 14.23 -13.64 4.14
CA ARG A 119 12.83 -13.41 3.79
C ARG A 119 12.59 -12.11 3.05
N ILE A 120 11.65 -12.16 2.09
CA ILE A 120 11.04 -10.98 1.48
C ILE A 120 9.52 -11.01 1.72
N VAL A 121 8.95 -9.88 2.15
CA VAL A 121 7.51 -9.62 2.20
C VAL A 121 7.19 -8.58 1.12
N TYR A 122 6.38 -8.96 0.15
CA TYR A 122 6.07 -8.17 -1.05
C TYR A 122 4.67 -7.58 -0.98
N ALA A 123 4.57 -6.27 -1.24
CA ALA A 123 3.32 -5.56 -1.41
C ALA A 123 2.73 -5.84 -2.79
N ALA A 124 1.76 -6.72 -2.87
CA ALA A 124 1.02 -7.04 -4.09
C ALA A 124 -0.36 -6.37 -4.10
N SER A 125 -1.00 -6.28 -5.28
CA SER A 125 -2.32 -5.69 -5.43
C SER A 125 -3.38 -6.76 -5.60
N GLY A 126 -4.16 -7.04 -4.55
CA GLY A 126 -5.29 -7.96 -4.60
C GLY A 126 -6.47 -7.40 -5.38
N GLY A 127 -6.73 -6.09 -5.26
CA GLY A 127 -7.83 -5.43 -5.97
C GLY A 127 -7.72 -5.45 -7.50
N SER A 128 -6.52 -5.67 -8.04
CA SER A 128 -6.29 -5.74 -9.50
C SER A 128 -5.90 -7.14 -10.00
N ARG A 129 -5.66 -8.08 -9.09
CA ARG A 129 -5.16 -9.43 -9.38
C ARG A 129 -6.19 -10.34 -10.06
N TYR A 130 -7.44 -10.27 -9.61
CA TYR A 130 -8.48 -11.25 -9.94
C TYR A 130 -9.42 -10.78 -11.06
N GLY A 131 -9.13 -9.64 -11.69
CA GLY A 131 -9.95 -9.12 -12.78
C GLY A 131 -11.41 -8.89 -12.40
N ALA A 132 -12.30 -9.13 -13.36
CA ALA A 132 -13.74 -8.97 -13.19
C ALA A 132 -14.42 -10.26 -12.68
N THR A 133 -13.86 -10.89 -11.64
CA THR A 133 -14.47 -12.10 -11.08
C THR A 133 -15.87 -11.83 -10.52
N THR A 134 -16.78 -12.77 -10.72
CA THR A 134 -18.15 -12.71 -10.20
C THR A 134 -18.30 -13.38 -8.84
N THR A 135 -17.28 -14.14 -8.39
CA THR A 135 -17.27 -14.79 -7.07
C THR A 135 -16.52 -13.91 -6.09
N LEU A 136 -17.25 -13.19 -5.26
CA LEU A 136 -16.73 -12.29 -4.24
C LEU A 136 -17.26 -12.65 -2.85
N PRO A 137 -16.42 -12.48 -1.80
CA PRO A 137 -15.03 -12.06 -1.87
C PRO A 137 -14.12 -13.10 -2.54
N ALA A 138 -13.14 -12.63 -3.34
CA ALA A 138 -12.18 -13.50 -4.04
C ALA A 138 -11.22 -14.15 -3.05
N THR A 139 -11.00 -15.46 -3.19
CA THR A 139 -9.98 -16.21 -2.44
C THR A 139 -8.67 -16.25 -3.23
N GLU A 140 -7.57 -16.68 -2.60
CA GLU A 140 -6.29 -16.85 -3.28
C GLU A 140 -6.29 -17.98 -4.33
N ASP A 141 -7.32 -18.83 -4.32
CA ASP A 141 -7.53 -19.90 -5.31
C ASP A 141 -8.33 -19.43 -6.54
N THR A 142 -8.88 -18.19 -6.49
CA THR A 142 -9.50 -17.54 -7.64
C THR A 142 -8.48 -17.35 -8.76
N ALA A 143 -8.89 -17.59 -10.01
CA ALA A 143 -8.04 -17.42 -11.17
C ALA A 143 -7.46 -15.99 -11.25
N VAL A 144 -6.18 -15.91 -11.61
CA VAL A 144 -5.49 -14.63 -11.80
C VAL A 144 -5.81 -14.10 -13.19
N ASP A 145 -6.43 -12.92 -13.26
CA ASP A 145 -6.88 -12.29 -14.51
C ASP A 145 -6.56 -10.77 -14.51
N PRO A 146 -5.28 -10.37 -14.65
CA PRO A 146 -4.87 -8.98 -14.59
C PRO A 146 -5.31 -8.20 -15.82
N LEU A 147 -6.09 -7.12 -15.63
CA LEU A 147 -6.69 -6.33 -16.71
C LEU A 147 -5.96 -5.01 -17.02
N SER A 148 -4.78 -4.78 -16.45
CA SER A 148 -3.96 -3.59 -16.71
C SER A 148 -2.47 -3.90 -16.66
N PRO A 149 -1.59 -3.09 -17.30
CA PRO A 149 -0.15 -3.26 -17.19
C PRO A 149 0.34 -3.29 -15.75
N TYR A 150 -0.18 -2.42 -14.89
CA TYR A 150 0.09 -2.42 -13.45
C TYR A 150 -0.26 -3.77 -12.79
N ALA A 151 -1.44 -4.31 -13.09
CA ALA A 151 -1.86 -5.61 -12.55
C ALA A 151 -0.95 -6.75 -13.03
N VAL A 152 -0.60 -6.75 -14.33
CA VAL A 152 0.34 -7.71 -14.92
C VAL A 152 1.71 -7.62 -14.24
N ALA A 153 2.24 -6.41 -14.04
CA ALA A 153 3.54 -6.21 -13.39
C ALA A 153 3.55 -6.71 -11.93
N ASN A 154 2.46 -6.47 -11.18
CA ASN A 154 2.31 -7.00 -9.82
C ASN A 154 2.33 -8.53 -9.80
N VAL A 155 1.54 -9.17 -10.68
CA VAL A 155 1.50 -10.64 -10.80
C VAL A 155 2.86 -11.19 -11.23
N ALA A 156 3.56 -10.52 -12.17
CA ALA A 156 4.91 -10.89 -12.56
C ALA A 156 5.87 -10.87 -11.36
N GLY A 157 5.81 -9.84 -10.50
CA GLY A 157 6.58 -9.77 -9.26
C GLY A 157 6.35 -10.99 -8.36
N GLU A 158 5.09 -11.39 -8.15
CA GLU A 158 4.75 -12.59 -7.37
C GLU A 158 5.33 -13.86 -7.99
N LEU A 159 5.29 -14.00 -9.33
CA LEU A 159 5.83 -15.16 -10.02
C LEU A 159 7.36 -15.24 -9.89
N TYR A 160 8.07 -14.10 -9.98
CA TYR A 160 9.51 -14.04 -9.73
C TYR A 160 9.85 -14.42 -8.29
N LEU A 161 9.13 -13.89 -7.30
CA LEU A 161 9.32 -14.24 -5.89
C LEU A 161 9.16 -15.76 -5.67
N ARG A 162 8.12 -16.35 -6.24
CA ARG A 162 7.89 -17.81 -6.16
C ARG A 162 9.02 -18.60 -6.83
N ALA A 163 9.51 -18.15 -7.98
CA ALA A 163 10.63 -18.78 -8.67
C ALA A 163 11.92 -18.72 -7.83
N TYR A 164 12.23 -17.57 -7.23
CA TYR A 164 13.40 -17.40 -6.36
C TYR A 164 13.30 -18.21 -5.08
N ALA A 165 12.11 -18.35 -4.51
CA ALA A 165 11.89 -19.26 -3.38
C ALA A 165 12.22 -20.71 -3.76
N GLY A 166 11.74 -21.18 -4.91
CA GLY A 166 12.00 -22.54 -5.39
C GLY A 166 13.46 -22.81 -5.80
N MET A 167 14.10 -21.85 -6.48
CA MET A 167 15.47 -22.02 -6.99
C MET A 167 16.55 -21.79 -5.95
N TYR A 168 16.33 -20.82 -5.04
CA TYR A 168 17.40 -20.31 -4.16
C TYR A 168 17.04 -20.37 -2.68
N GLY A 169 15.85 -20.83 -2.31
CA GLY A 169 15.40 -20.89 -0.91
C GLY A 169 15.11 -19.50 -0.29
N LEU A 170 14.96 -18.44 -1.10
CA LEU A 170 14.60 -17.12 -0.62
C LEU A 170 13.11 -17.12 -0.24
N ALA A 171 12.82 -17.27 1.06
CA ALA A 171 11.44 -17.30 1.53
C ALA A 171 10.68 -16.02 1.16
N SER A 172 9.50 -16.16 0.56
CA SER A 172 8.71 -15.01 0.12
C SER A 172 7.24 -15.13 0.51
N ILE A 173 6.69 -14.02 0.99
CA ILE A 173 5.27 -13.82 1.24
C ILE A 173 4.80 -12.62 0.41
N CYS A 174 3.72 -12.82 -0.35
CA CYS A 174 3.05 -11.76 -1.10
C CYS A 174 1.76 -11.37 -0.37
N LEU A 175 1.61 -10.11 0.00
CA LEU A 175 0.40 -9.57 0.61
C LEU A 175 -0.43 -8.90 -0.49
N ALA A 176 -1.45 -9.59 -0.98
CA ALA A 176 -2.37 -9.11 -2.01
C ALA A 176 -3.42 -8.21 -1.34
N MET A 177 -3.14 -6.90 -1.33
CA MET A 177 -3.93 -5.92 -0.59
C MET A 177 -5.16 -5.46 -1.36
N ALA A 178 -6.27 -5.24 -0.66
CA ALA A 178 -7.43 -4.53 -1.12
C ALA A 178 -7.14 -3.01 -1.23
N ASN A 179 -8.16 -2.17 -1.30
CA ASN A 179 -7.98 -0.72 -1.40
C ASN A 179 -7.53 -0.14 -0.04
N VAL A 180 -6.22 0.05 0.10
CA VAL A 180 -5.63 0.61 1.33
C VAL A 180 -5.94 2.09 1.41
N TYR A 181 -6.39 2.56 2.58
CA TYR A 181 -6.64 3.97 2.87
C TYR A 181 -6.12 4.35 4.26
N GLY A 182 -5.91 5.65 4.50
CA GLY A 182 -5.46 6.15 5.80
C GLY A 182 -4.59 7.40 5.72
N PRO A 183 -4.09 7.89 6.87
CA PRO A 183 -3.14 8.98 6.96
C PRO A 183 -1.90 8.77 6.08
N ARG A 184 -1.29 9.87 5.58
CA ARG A 184 -0.12 9.89 4.67
C ARG A 184 -0.41 9.46 3.22
N GLN A 185 -1.63 9.06 2.88
CA GLN A 185 -2.00 8.87 1.48
C GLN A 185 -2.16 10.25 0.81
N ASP A 186 -1.34 10.51 -0.23
CA ASP A 186 -1.30 11.82 -0.90
C ASP A 186 -2.64 12.16 -1.57
N PRO A 187 -3.35 13.23 -1.12
CA PRO A 187 -4.64 13.62 -1.68
C PRO A 187 -4.55 14.21 -3.10
N HIS A 188 -3.34 14.55 -3.58
CA HIS A 188 -3.12 15.11 -4.92
C HIS A 188 -2.88 14.01 -5.97
N ARG A 189 -2.67 12.78 -5.55
CA ARG A 189 -2.55 11.63 -6.46
C ARG A 189 -3.93 11.07 -6.78
N LYS A 190 -4.10 10.57 -8.01
CA LYS A 190 -5.35 9.97 -8.48
C LYS A 190 -5.70 8.63 -7.79
N ALA A 191 -4.81 8.11 -6.96
CA ALA A 191 -4.98 6.85 -6.25
C ALA A 191 -5.35 7.14 -4.79
N GLY A 192 -6.56 6.81 -4.38
CA GLY A 192 -7.01 6.97 -2.99
C GLY A 192 -8.27 7.81 -2.86
N VAL A 193 -9.40 7.21 -3.24
CA VAL A 193 -10.70 7.91 -3.24
C VAL A 193 -11.05 8.53 -1.89
N VAL A 194 -10.66 7.92 -0.76
CA VAL A 194 -10.93 8.44 0.59
C VAL A 194 -10.25 9.80 0.80
N THR A 195 -8.95 9.90 0.47
CA THR A 195 -8.22 11.17 0.64
C THR A 195 -8.59 12.20 -0.41
N VAL A 196 -8.92 11.79 -1.65
CA VAL A 196 -9.40 12.68 -2.72
C VAL A 196 -10.75 13.31 -2.33
N PHE A 197 -11.71 12.50 -1.89
CA PHE A 197 -13.03 13.02 -1.45
C PHE A 197 -12.89 13.86 -0.17
N GLY A 198 -12.16 13.34 0.84
CA GLY A 198 -11.96 14.04 2.09
C GLY A 198 -11.31 15.42 1.90
N SER A 199 -10.23 15.52 1.12
CA SER A 199 -9.56 16.79 0.85
C SER A 199 -10.44 17.76 0.05
N ALA A 200 -11.21 17.27 -0.93
CA ALA A 200 -12.13 18.10 -1.69
C ALA A 200 -13.24 18.66 -0.78
N MET A 201 -13.85 17.81 0.05
CA MET A 201 -14.92 18.22 0.97
C MET A 201 -14.44 19.22 2.02
N ILE A 202 -13.27 18.98 2.65
CA ILE A 202 -12.66 19.91 3.62
C ILE A 202 -12.39 21.26 2.98
N SER A 203 -11.94 21.28 1.71
CA SER A 203 -11.66 22.51 0.96
C SER A 203 -12.90 23.13 0.31
N GLY A 204 -14.12 22.64 0.56
CA GLY A 204 -15.36 23.14 -0.04
C GLY A 204 -15.47 22.87 -1.55
N ARG A 205 -14.61 22.04 -2.13
CA ARG A 205 -14.62 21.69 -3.55
C ARG A 205 -15.63 20.57 -3.85
N PRO A 206 -16.18 20.50 -5.07
CA PRO A 206 -17.05 19.40 -5.48
C PRO A 206 -16.27 18.06 -5.53
N THR A 207 -17.01 16.98 -5.33
CA THR A 207 -16.54 15.60 -5.49
C THR A 207 -17.27 14.99 -6.67
N THR A 208 -16.61 14.07 -7.40
CA THR A 208 -17.20 13.43 -8.58
C THR A 208 -17.16 11.90 -8.43
N ILE A 209 -18.32 11.28 -8.53
CA ILE A 209 -18.47 9.82 -8.66
C ILE A 209 -18.56 9.49 -10.16
N TYR A 210 -17.76 8.52 -10.61
CA TYR A 210 -17.83 8.02 -11.98
C TYR A 210 -18.84 6.88 -12.05
N GLY A 211 -19.75 6.93 -13.02
CA GLY A 211 -20.90 6.03 -13.12
C GLY A 211 -22.03 6.39 -12.18
N ASP A 212 -22.86 5.43 -11.87
CA ASP A 212 -24.06 5.55 -11.00
C ASP A 212 -23.72 5.47 -9.50
N GLY A 213 -22.46 5.20 -9.14
CA GLY A 213 -22.01 5.05 -7.76
C GLY A 213 -22.22 3.66 -7.17
N SER A 214 -22.69 2.69 -7.94
CA SER A 214 -22.90 1.28 -7.50
C SER A 214 -21.61 0.45 -7.50
N ALA A 215 -20.55 0.91 -8.14
CA ALA A 215 -19.26 0.21 -8.15
C ALA A 215 -18.72 0.04 -6.72
N THR A 216 -18.28 -1.19 -6.38
CA THR A 216 -17.85 -1.53 -5.02
C THR A 216 -16.36 -1.79 -4.92
N ARG A 217 -15.78 -1.45 -3.76
CA ARG A 217 -14.42 -1.81 -3.37
C ARG A 217 -14.40 -2.30 -1.92
N ASP A 218 -13.38 -3.09 -1.62
CA ASP A 218 -13.02 -3.49 -0.26
C ASP A 218 -11.96 -2.51 0.25
N TYR A 219 -12.22 -1.84 1.37
CA TYR A 219 -11.35 -0.83 1.96
C TYR A 219 -10.72 -1.33 3.23
N VAL A 220 -9.39 -1.37 3.28
CA VAL A 220 -8.60 -1.81 4.44
C VAL A 220 -7.75 -0.65 4.98
N TYR A 221 -7.77 -0.47 6.29
CA TYR A 221 -7.05 0.62 6.94
C TYR A 221 -5.54 0.36 6.98
N VAL A 222 -4.73 1.42 6.83
CA VAL A 222 -3.27 1.30 6.68
C VAL A 222 -2.58 0.62 7.86
N ASP A 223 -3.02 0.84 9.10
CA ASP A 223 -2.41 0.21 10.28
C ASP A 223 -2.68 -1.30 10.31
N ASP A 224 -3.85 -1.74 9.83
CA ASP A 224 -4.15 -3.17 9.68
C ASP A 224 -3.25 -3.81 8.62
N VAL A 225 -2.98 -3.10 7.52
CA VAL A 225 -2.04 -3.54 6.48
C VAL A 225 -0.62 -3.63 7.04
N VAL A 226 -0.16 -2.62 7.79
CA VAL A 226 1.15 -2.66 8.46
C VAL A 226 1.25 -3.85 9.42
N THR A 227 0.18 -4.13 10.17
CA THR A 227 0.11 -5.31 11.03
C THR A 227 0.25 -6.60 10.22
N ALA A 228 -0.32 -6.68 9.00
CA ALA A 228 -0.13 -7.85 8.12
C ALA A 228 1.33 -8.03 7.70
N PHE A 229 2.05 -6.93 7.38
CA PHE A 229 3.49 -6.99 7.07
C PHE A 229 4.31 -7.53 8.24
N LEU A 230 4.05 -7.07 9.46
CA LEU A 230 4.72 -7.54 10.67
C LEU A 230 4.43 -9.02 10.94
N ARG A 231 3.16 -9.43 10.88
CA ARG A 231 2.77 -10.83 11.05
C ARG A 231 3.42 -11.72 10.00
N ALA A 232 3.50 -11.28 8.73
CA ALA A 232 4.19 -12.02 7.68
C ALA A 232 5.70 -12.17 7.97
N ALA A 233 6.34 -11.14 8.52
CA ALA A 233 7.76 -11.19 8.89
C ALA A 233 8.03 -12.18 10.03
N ASP A 234 7.12 -12.29 10.99
CA ASP A 234 7.27 -13.11 12.20
C ASP A 234 6.95 -14.61 11.98
N THR A 235 6.35 -14.97 10.82
CA THR A 235 6.06 -16.39 10.54
C THR A 235 7.34 -17.19 10.28
N PRO A 236 7.33 -18.53 10.48
CA PRO A 236 8.46 -19.39 10.10
C PRO A 236 8.87 -19.19 8.63
N VAL A 237 10.17 -19.27 8.31
CA VAL A 237 10.67 -19.12 6.93
C VAL A 237 10.09 -20.14 5.93
N THR A 238 9.52 -21.23 6.43
CA THR A 238 8.79 -22.22 5.64
C THR A 238 7.42 -21.74 5.17
N THR A 239 6.88 -20.67 5.77
CA THR A 239 5.63 -20.04 5.35
C THR A 239 5.90 -19.16 4.13
N THR A 240 5.32 -19.52 3.00
CA THR A 240 5.45 -18.82 1.72
C THR A 240 4.10 -18.73 1.02
N GLY A 241 4.00 -17.90 -0.01
CA GLY A 241 2.80 -17.80 -0.85
C GLY A 241 2.12 -16.44 -0.80
N THR A 242 0.94 -16.36 -1.41
CA THR A 242 0.13 -15.16 -1.48
C THR A 242 -1.00 -15.22 -0.44
N PHE A 243 -1.25 -14.08 0.22
CA PHE A 243 -2.29 -13.90 1.21
C PHE A 243 -3.10 -12.64 0.91
N ASN A 244 -4.41 -12.79 0.83
CA ASN A 244 -5.33 -11.67 0.67
C ASN A 244 -5.41 -10.84 1.95
N ILE A 245 -5.22 -9.54 1.82
CA ILE A 245 -5.28 -8.54 2.89
C ILE A 245 -6.40 -7.57 2.57
N GLY A 246 -7.57 -7.85 3.08
CA GLY A 246 -8.79 -7.09 2.88
C GLY A 246 -9.77 -7.36 4.01
N THR A 247 -10.97 -6.79 3.91
CA THR A 247 -12.03 -6.98 4.91
C THR A 247 -13.08 -8.01 4.47
N GLY A 248 -13.13 -8.30 3.16
CA GLY A 248 -14.19 -9.09 2.54
C GLY A 248 -15.50 -8.31 2.33
N VAL A 249 -15.54 -7.05 2.75
CA VAL A 249 -16.74 -6.22 2.68
C VAL A 249 -16.70 -5.33 1.44
N GLN A 250 -17.78 -5.36 0.67
CA GLN A 250 -17.98 -4.49 -0.48
C GLN A 250 -18.65 -3.18 -0.03
N THR A 251 -18.01 -2.04 -0.29
CA THR A 251 -18.58 -0.71 -0.05
C THR A 251 -18.74 0.02 -1.37
N THR A 252 -19.93 0.52 -1.67
CA THR A 252 -20.23 1.28 -2.90
C THR A 252 -19.55 2.66 -2.86
N ALA A 253 -19.31 3.24 -4.04
CA ALA A 253 -18.79 4.60 -4.14
C ALA A 253 -19.73 5.62 -3.46
N THR A 254 -21.04 5.40 -3.55
CA THR A 254 -22.07 6.22 -2.89
C THR A 254 -21.99 6.12 -1.38
N GLU A 255 -21.95 4.90 -0.81
CA GLU A 255 -21.82 4.69 0.64
C GLU A 255 -20.51 5.29 1.17
N LEU A 256 -19.40 5.07 0.48
CA LEU A 256 -18.12 5.66 0.86
C LEU A 256 -18.18 7.18 0.90
N HIS A 257 -18.78 7.82 -0.14
CA HIS A 257 -18.96 9.26 -0.18
C HIS A 257 -19.76 9.76 1.02
N GLN A 258 -20.86 9.08 1.38
CA GLN A 258 -21.71 9.44 2.52
C GLN A 258 -20.95 9.33 3.85
N LEU A 259 -20.15 8.27 4.04
CA LEU A 259 -19.32 8.08 5.24
C LEU A 259 -18.28 9.21 5.38
N ILE A 260 -17.61 9.58 4.28
CA ILE A 260 -16.64 10.69 4.28
C ILE A 260 -17.33 12.02 4.54
N ALA A 261 -18.46 12.29 3.88
CA ALA A 261 -19.24 13.50 4.08
C ALA A 261 -19.70 13.67 5.53
N ALA A 262 -20.16 12.58 6.18
CA ALA A 262 -20.50 12.57 7.60
C ALA A 262 -19.30 12.86 8.49
N ALA A 263 -18.12 12.28 8.22
CA ALA A 263 -16.89 12.52 8.97
C ALA A 263 -16.37 13.95 8.81
N VAL A 264 -16.54 14.56 7.62
CA VAL A 264 -16.19 15.96 7.37
C VAL A 264 -17.27 16.92 7.92
N GLY A 265 -18.50 16.47 8.13
CA GLY A 265 -19.60 17.31 8.59
C GLY A 265 -20.24 18.16 7.47
N VAL A 266 -20.27 17.63 6.24
CA VAL A 266 -20.88 18.28 5.08
C VAL A 266 -22.00 17.42 4.48
N SER A 267 -22.95 18.06 3.78
CA SER A 267 -24.12 17.40 3.19
C SER A 267 -24.20 17.56 1.67
N ARG A 268 -23.17 18.13 1.02
CA ARG A 268 -23.16 18.34 -0.42
C ARG A 268 -23.14 16.99 -1.15
N PRO A 269 -24.09 16.73 -2.08
CA PRO A 269 -24.06 15.53 -2.91
C PRO A 269 -22.88 15.57 -3.89
N PRO A 270 -22.41 14.42 -4.38
CA PRO A 270 -21.39 14.35 -5.41
C PRO A 270 -21.97 14.76 -6.78
N ASP A 271 -21.11 15.27 -7.64
CA ASP A 271 -21.39 15.31 -9.07
C ASP A 271 -21.20 13.90 -9.67
N HIS A 272 -21.90 13.60 -10.76
CA HIS A 272 -21.74 12.33 -11.49
C HIS A 272 -21.12 12.59 -12.86
N ALA A 273 -20.21 11.68 -13.28
CA ALA A 273 -19.59 11.67 -14.60
C ALA A 273 -19.70 10.26 -15.23
N GLU A 274 -19.41 10.17 -16.52
CA GLU A 274 -19.42 8.87 -17.21
C GLU A 274 -18.48 7.85 -16.54
N ALA A 275 -18.89 6.58 -16.54
CA ALA A 275 -18.09 5.50 -16.00
C ALA A 275 -16.76 5.37 -16.77
N ARG A 276 -15.68 5.07 -16.06
CA ARG A 276 -14.36 4.89 -16.67
C ARG A 276 -14.30 3.55 -17.42
N THR A 277 -13.85 3.59 -18.65
CA THR A 277 -13.67 2.38 -19.47
C THR A 277 -12.64 1.45 -18.83
N GLY A 278 -12.94 0.16 -18.73
CA GLY A 278 -12.03 -0.85 -18.19
C GLY A 278 -11.94 -0.89 -16.65
N GLU A 279 -12.78 -0.12 -15.97
CA GLU A 279 -12.85 -0.19 -14.50
C GLU A 279 -13.56 -1.46 -14.03
N ILE A 280 -12.98 -2.16 -13.05
CA ILE A 280 -13.60 -3.32 -12.40
C ILE A 280 -14.79 -2.82 -11.58
N HIS A 281 -16.00 -3.37 -11.83
CA HIS A 281 -17.22 -2.95 -11.15
C HIS A 281 -17.23 -3.31 -9.66
N ALA A 282 -16.79 -4.52 -9.30
CA ALA A 282 -16.80 -5.00 -7.92
C ALA A 282 -15.50 -5.71 -7.56
N SER A 283 -14.99 -5.46 -6.36
CA SER A 283 -13.79 -6.11 -5.83
C SER A 283 -13.87 -6.25 -4.30
N ALA A 284 -13.67 -7.47 -3.80
CA ALA A 284 -13.49 -7.76 -2.37
C ALA A 284 -12.62 -9.00 -2.21
N LEU A 285 -11.85 -9.08 -1.12
CA LEU A 285 -10.85 -10.12 -0.87
C LEU A 285 -11.21 -10.92 0.38
N ASP A 286 -11.22 -12.24 0.28
CA ASP A 286 -11.41 -13.12 1.44
C ASP A 286 -10.12 -13.19 2.27
N PRO A 287 -10.11 -12.70 3.54
CA PRO A 287 -8.93 -12.70 4.41
C PRO A 287 -8.72 -14.01 5.17
N THR A 288 -9.54 -15.04 4.96
CA THR A 288 -9.57 -16.26 5.78
C THR A 288 -8.21 -16.96 5.83
N ARG A 289 -7.46 -17.02 4.71
CA ARG A 289 -6.13 -17.63 4.66
C ARG A 289 -5.13 -16.83 5.50
N ALA A 290 -5.15 -15.50 5.44
CA ALA A 290 -4.32 -14.64 6.27
C ALA A 290 -4.64 -14.84 7.76
N GLY A 291 -5.92 -14.93 8.12
CA GLY A 291 -6.35 -15.24 9.48
C GLY A 291 -5.79 -16.55 10.01
N ARG A 292 -5.89 -17.62 9.23
CA ARG A 292 -5.46 -18.95 9.63
C ARG A 292 -3.93 -19.10 9.70
N VAL A 293 -3.18 -18.51 8.75
CA VAL A 293 -1.76 -18.76 8.59
C VAL A 293 -0.89 -17.68 9.24
N LEU A 294 -1.28 -16.40 9.08
CA LEU A 294 -0.53 -15.26 9.64
C LEU A 294 -1.09 -14.80 10.99
N GLY A 295 -2.24 -15.32 11.44
CA GLY A 295 -2.93 -14.82 12.63
C GLY A 295 -3.41 -13.37 12.46
N TRP A 296 -3.70 -12.94 11.20
CA TRP A 296 -4.08 -11.58 10.88
C TRP A 296 -5.58 -11.46 10.57
N LYS A 297 -6.18 -10.40 11.04
CA LYS A 297 -7.53 -9.96 10.67
C LYS A 297 -7.57 -8.43 10.64
N PRO A 298 -8.46 -7.82 9.83
CA PRO A 298 -8.70 -6.39 9.93
C PRO A 298 -9.37 -6.08 11.28
N GLU A 299 -8.89 -5.03 11.95
CA GLU A 299 -9.41 -4.63 13.28
C GLU A 299 -10.07 -3.26 13.24
N THR A 300 -9.75 -2.44 12.22
CA THR A 300 -10.26 -1.07 12.11
C THR A 300 -11.56 -1.06 11.29
N ASP A 301 -12.65 -0.63 11.93
CA ASP A 301 -13.92 -0.37 11.24
C ASP A 301 -13.78 0.78 10.22
N LEU A 302 -14.49 0.68 9.07
CA LEU A 302 -14.38 1.66 7.99
C LEU A 302 -14.73 3.08 8.45
N THR A 303 -15.74 3.24 9.29
CA THR A 303 -16.17 4.56 9.81
C THR A 303 -15.08 5.18 10.67
N GLU A 304 -14.48 4.40 11.56
CA GLU A 304 -13.38 4.86 12.43
C GLU A 304 -12.12 5.19 11.60
N GLY A 305 -11.75 4.34 10.65
CA GLY A 305 -10.61 4.60 9.77
C GLY A 305 -10.79 5.85 8.92
N ILE A 306 -12.00 6.09 8.38
CA ILE A 306 -12.34 7.32 7.67
C ILE A 306 -12.20 8.53 8.58
N LYS A 307 -12.72 8.47 9.81
CA LYS A 307 -12.60 9.57 10.78
C LYS A 307 -11.13 9.92 11.03
N ARG A 308 -10.28 8.95 11.35
CA ARG A 308 -8.83 9.16 11.55
C ARG A 308 -8.17 9.77 10.32
N THR A 309 -8.57 9.34 9.12
CA THR A 309 -8.05 9.88 7.85
C THR A 309 -8.47 11.33 7.66
N VAL A 310 -9.74 11.66 7.93
CA VAL A 310 -10.27 13.03 7.84
C VAL A 310 -9.61 13.95 8.88
N ASP A 311 -9.40 13.49 10.10
CA ASP A 311 -8.72 14.27 11.15
C ASP A 311 -7.27 14.59 10.74
N TRP A 312 -6.55 13.61 10.15
CA TRP A 312 -5.22 13.84 9.59
C TRP A 312 -5.25 14.82 8.41
N LEU A 313 -6.22 14.70 7.48
CA LEU A 313 -6.37 15.63 6.36
C LEU A 313 -6.60 17.07 6.83
N ARG A 314 -7.42 17.27 7.85
CA ARG A 314 -7.62 18.58 8.45
C ARG A 314 -6.31 19.17 8.99
N ALA A 315 -5.52 18.37 9.69
CA ALA A 315 -4.25 18.81 10.27
C ALA A 315 -3.23 19.25 9.20
N ILE A 316 -3.23 18.62 8.01
CA ILE A 316 -2.29 19.00 6.94
C ILE A 316 -2.81 20.10 6.00
N LEU A 317 -4.14 20.24 5.85
CA LEU A 317 -4.75 21.23 4.96
C LEU A 317 -5.04 22.55 5.66
N ASP A 318 -5.23 22.52 6.99
CA ASP A 318 -5.41 23.70 7.83
C ASP A 318 -4.41 23.67 9.00
N PRO A 319 -3.13 24.05 8.74
CA PRO A 319 -2.08 23.99 9.76
C PRO A 319 -2.24 25.04 10.88
N HIS A 320 -3.32 25.87 10.87
CA HIS A 320 -3.58 26.91 11.86
C HIS A 320 -4.94 26.77 12.57
N PRO A 321 -5.20 25.67 13.33
CA PRO A 321 -6.47 25.55 14.06
C PRO A 321 -6.60 26.51 15.27
N ALA A 322 -5.53 27.23 15.63
CA ALA A 322 -5.52 28.08 16.82
C ALA A 322 -6.01 29.53 16.61
N ALA A 323 -6.29 29.96 15.37
CA ALA A 323 -6.67 31.36 15.10
C ALA A 323 -8.18 31.63 15.09
N LEU A 324 -9.05 30.61 15.03
CA LEU A 324 -10.50 30.76 14.96
C LEU A 324 -11.24 30.63 16.31
N ALA A 325 -10.53 30.34 17.39
CA ALA A 325 -11.12 30.25 18.73
C ALA A 325 -11.08 31.57 19.54
N GLN A 326 -10.63 32.69 18.92
CA GLN A 326 -10.52 34.00 19.54
C GLN A 326 -11.21 35.13 18.75
N ALA A 327 -12.17 34.82 17.89
CA ALA A 327 -12.97 35.82 17.21
C ALA A 327 -14.44 35.75 17.64
#